data_58c8c71e4c7b0e683126363fb73bdedb
#
_entry.id   58c8c71e4c7b0e683126363fb73bdedb
#
_cell.length_a   1.000
_cell.length_b   1.000
_cell.length_c   1.000
_cell.angle_alpha   90.00
_cell.angle_beta   90.00
_cell.angle_gamma   90.00
#
_symmetry.space_group_name_H-M   'P 1'
#
loop_
_entity.id
_entity.type
_entity.pdbx_description
1 polymer ?
#
loop_
_entity_poly.entity_id
_entity_poly.type
_entity_poly.pdbx_seq_one_letter_code
_entity_poly.pdbx_strand_id
1 'polypeptide(L)'
;GISFTELPQFGVFRGQHDRDGWAARWRQFMTEPQRDFPSNIRWAHFPSVDDWQFWQPQPSRHALTDFVLPNPKGVLEDFLHRRGEQYHLKMSSPLSAPEACSRLSVQLASGRLSMRTVVQSTWRAQQEAKTWPVGQRRTWPKALAAFQSRLHWHCHFMQKFESEPELEHRNMARSCDGLRENDFAEAKFQAWCTGHTGYPFIDACMRFLIAEGWINFRMRAMLMSFAAYDLWLHWQRPAHHLAQLFIDFEPGIHYPQVQMQSGTTGINTLRIYNPIKQSMDQDPEGEFIRRWVPECAGFDQLRIHAPWQATTMEQVAAGCQIGEHYPEPIVDHMSAARFAKAQFAGVRRTAAGQADKQTVMQRHGSRKPSSRETSSRKRGAQKKPAASIKK
;
A
#
# COMPACT_ATOMS: atom_id res chain seq x y z
N GLY A 1 -9.77 20.63 -36.19
CA GLY A 1 -10.00 19.89 -34.96
C GLY A 1 -8.94 18.79 -34.81
N ILE A 2 -8.47 18.59 -33.59
CA ILE A 2 -7.55 17.48 -33.25
C ILE A 2 -8.44 16.31 -32.85
N SER A 3 -8.23 15.12 -33.46
CA SER A 3 -8.94 13.93 -33.02
C SER A 3 -8.28 13.39 -31.73
N PHE A 4 -9.10 13.06 -30.76
CA PHE A 4 -8.69 12.51 -29.49
C PHE A 4 -9.31 11.11 -29.31
N THR A 5 -8.48 10.12 -28.98
CA THR A 5 -8.95 8.76 -28.71
C THR A 5 -8.47 8.35 -27.32
N GLU A 6 -9.42 7.94 -26.50
CA GLU A 6 -9.15 7.45 -25.16
C GLU A 6 -9.31 5.93 -25.09
N LEU A 7 -8.34 5.25 -24.49
CA LEU A 7 -8.36 3.80 -24.29
C LEU A 7 -8.38 3.46 -22.80
N PRO A 8 -9.17 2.47 -22.36
CA PRO A 8 -9.19 2.07 -20.96
C PRO A 8 -7.86 1.44 -20.56
N GLN A 9 -7.34 1.87 -19.42
CA GLN A 9 -6.14 1.34 -18.78
C GLN A 9 -6.51 0.63 -17.47
N PHE A 10 -5.79 -0.44 -17.11
CA PHE A 10 -5.99 -1.21 -15.87
C PHE A 10 -7.41 -1.80 -15.68
N GLY A 11 -8.23 -1.87 -16.73
CA GLY A 11 -9.64 -2.26 -16.60
C GLY A 11 -10.45 -1.25 -15.78
N VAL A 12 -10.10 0.02 -15.91
CA VAL A 12 -10.83 1.17 -15.35
C VAL A 12 -11.86 1.62 -16.37
N PHE A 13 -13.07 1.88 -15.90
CA PHE A 13 -14.20 2.26 -16.77
C PHE A 13 -14.71 3.64 -16.36
N ARG A 14 -14.73 4.55 -17.32
CA ARG A 14 -15.22 5.91 -17.13
C ARG A 14 -16.73 5.96 -16.92
N GLY A 15 -17.19 6.97 -16.18
CA GLY A 15 -18.62 7.20 -15.93
C GLY A 15 -19.26 6.14 -15.01
N GLN A 16 -18.47 5.32 -14.36
CA GLN A 16 -18.99 4.36 -13.40
C GLN A 16 -19.06 4.99 -12.00
N HIS A 17 -20.27 5.23 -11.50
CA HIS A 17 -20.51 5.89 -10.23
C HIS A 17 -20.55 4.95 -9.02
N ASP A 18 -20.61 3.64 -9.22
CA ASP A 18 -20.63 2.61 -8.20
C ASP A 18 -19.77 1.41 -8.58
N ARG A 19 -19.81 0.37 -7.75
CA ARG A 19 -19.02 -0.85 -7.93
C ARG A 19 -19.77 -2.00 -8.58
N ASP A 20 -21.05 -1.81 -8.94
CA ASP A 20 -21.88 -2.88 -9.43
C ASP A 20 -21.43 -3.35 -10.82
N GLY A 21 -21.25 -4.66 -10.98
CA GLY A 21 -20.77 -5.28 -12.21
C GLY A 21 -19.29 -5.02 -12.56
N TRP A 22 -18.56 -4.15 -11.83
CA TRP A 22 -17.17 -3.83 -12.17
C TRP A 22 -16.27 -5.08 -12.23
N ALA A 23 -16.36 -5.99 -11.26
CA ALA A 23 -15.51 -7.17 -11.23
C ALA A 23 -15.72 -8.11 -12.43
N ALA A 24 -16.94 -8.21 -12.95
CA ALA A 24 -17.26 -8.98 -14.14
C ALA A 24 -16.68 -8.32 -15.40
N ARG A 25 -16.87 -7.01 -15.55
CA ARG A 25 -16.29 -6.23 -16.68
C ARG A 25 -14.76 -6.25 -16.63
N TRP A 26 -14.16 -6.10 -15.44
CA TRP A 26 -12.71 -6.20 -15.29
C TRP A 26 -12.20 -7.58 -15.74
N ARG A 27 -12.87 -8.66 -15.36
CA ARG A 27 -12.49 -10.01 -15.82
C ARG A 27 -12.60 -10.14 -17.33
N GLN A 28 -13.68 -9.66 -17.91
CA GLN A 28 -13.87 -9.65 -19.37
C GLN A 28 -12.74 -8.89 -20.06
N PHE A 29 -12.42 -7.67 -19.59
CA PHE A 29 -11.33 -6.86 -20.12
C PHE A 29 -9.98 -7.57 -20.04
N MET A 30 -9.70 -8.26 -18.93
CA MET A 30 -8.44 -9.00 -18.75
C MET A 30 -8.36 -10.29 -19.59
N THR A 31 -9.49 -10.85 -20.07
CA THR A 31 -9.50 -12.03 -20.96
C THR A 31 -9.34 -11.68 -22.43
N GLU A 32 -9.50 -10.42 -22.82
CA GLU A 32 -9.29 -10.01 -24.20
C GLU A 32 -7.85 -10.31 -24.67
N PRO A 33 -7.65 -10.62 -25.96
CA PRO A 33 -6.33 -10.89 -26.50
C PRO A 33 -5.40 -9.67 -26.33
N GLN A 34 -4.12 -9.94 -26.13
CA GLN A 34 -3.09 -8.92 -26.23
C GLN A 34 -2.95 -8.52 -27.71
N ARG A 35 -2.77 -7.23 -27.95
CA ARG A 35 -2.49 -6.73 -29.28
C ARG A 35 -0.99 -6.72 -29.51
N ASP A 36 -0.57 -7.14 -30.67
CA ASP A 36 0.81 -7.02 -31.09
C ASP A 36 1.16 -5.54 -31.34
N PHE A 37 2.43 -5.24 -31.20
CA PHE A 37 2.94 -3.92 -31.51
C PHE A 37 2.81 -3.71 -33.04
N PRO A 38 2.19 -2.60 -33.50
CA PRO A 38 2.04 -2.37 -34.93
C PRO A 38 3.40 -2.28 -35.61
N SER A 39 3.61 -3.05 -36.67
CA SER A 39 4.87 -3.04 -37.45
C SER A 39 5.10 -1.74 -38.23
N ASN A 40 4.03 -1.00 -38.52
CA ASN A 40 4.04 0.18 -39.41
C ASN A 40 3.71 1.47 -38.65
N ILE A 41 4.45 1.78 -37.57
CA ILE A 41 4.26 3.05 -36.88
C ILE A 41 4.99 4.14 -37.67
N ARG A 42 4.24 5.16 -38.10
CA ARG A 42 4.82 6.42 -38.56
C ARG A 42 4.98 7.33 -37.33
N TRP A 43 6.20 7.50 -36.93
CA TRP A 43 6.53 8.45 -35.85
C TRP A 43 6.36 9.87 -36.35
N ALA A 44 5.63 10.70 -35.61
CA ALA A 44 5.67 12.13 -35.83
C ALA A 44 7.09 12.65 -35.53
N HIS A 45 7.62 13.47 -36.44
CA HIS A 45 8.87 14.18 -36.17
C HIS A 45 8.54 15.35 -35.26
N PHE A 46 9.01 15.28 -34.02
CA PHE A 46 8.93 16.40 -33.11
C PHE A 46 10.24 17.19 -33.19
N PRO A 47 10.20 18.53 -33.04
CA PRO A 47 11.40 19.33 -32.85
C PRO A 47 12.23 18.74 -31.71
N SER A 48 13.55 18.96 -31.75
CA SER A 48 14.44 18.45 -30.71
C SER A 48 14.01 18.95 -29.33
N VAL A 49 14.28 18.16 -28.29
CA VAL A 49 13.94 18.50 -26.90
C VAL A 49 14.55 19.83 -26.46
N ASP A 50 15.61 20.27 -27.16
CA ASP A 50 16.30 21.54 -26.91
C ASP A 50 15.41 22.77 -27.15
N ASP A 51 14.33 22.65 -27.94
CA ASP A 51 13.35 23.70 -28.17
C ASP A 51 12.30 23.81 -27.05
N TRP A 52 12.30 22.91 -26.07
CA TRP A 52 11.36 22.90 -24.95
C TRP A 52 11.88 23.71 -23.76
N GLN A 53 12.14 25.01 -23.98
CA GLN A 53 12.64 25.94 -22.95
C GLN A 53 11.69 26.11 -21.74
N PHE A 54 10.46 25.60 -21.81
CA PHE A 54 9.42 25.77 -20.79
C PHE A 54 9.43 24.69 -19.71
N TRP A 55 10.12 23.57 -19.91
CA TRP A 55 10.09 22.48 -18.96
C TRP A 55 11.50 22.16 -18.42
N GLN A 56 11.87 22.86 -17.36
CA GLN A 56 13.02 22.43 -16.58
C GLN A 56 12.51 21.40 -15.56
N PRO A 57 12.88 20.11 -15.69
CA PRO A 57 12.56 19.15 -14.65
C PRO A 57 13.16 19.62 -13.34
N GLN A 58 12.35 19.78 -12.30
CA GLN A 58 12.88 19.99 -10.96
C GLN A 58 13.83 18.83 -10.67
N PRO A 59 15.05 19.10 -10.16
CA PRO A 59 15.98 18.02 -9.83
C PRO A 59 15.24 17.09 -8.85
N SER A 60 15.01 15.85 -9.28
CA SER A 60 14.47 14.85 -8.38
C SER A 60 15.47 14.67 -7.22
N ARG A 61 14.98 14.54 -6.00
CA ARG A 61 15.83 14.26 -4.83
C ARG A 61 16.59 12.94 -4.99
N HIS A 62 16.15 12.10 -5.91
CA HIS A 62 16.83 10.90 -6.36
C HIS A 62 17.51 11.24 -7.69
N ALA A 63 18.82 11.15 -7.74
CA ALA A 63 19.57 11.13 -8.99
C ALA A 63 19.22 9.82 -9.72
N LEU A 64 18.02 9.79 -10.35
CA LEU A 64 17.55 8.65 -11.17
C LEU A 64 18.35 8.51 -12.47
N THR A 65 19.37 9.31 -12.68
CA THR A 65 20.23 9.31 -13.88
C THR A 65 20.84 7.93 -14.17
N ASP A 66 21.06 7.10 -13.14
CA ASP A 66 21.64 5.77 -13.28
C ASP A 66 20.65 4.62 -13.02
N PHE A 67 19.37 4.92 -12.82
CA PHE A 67 18.37 3.89 -12.55
C PHE A 67 17.91 3.19 -13.85
N VAL A 68 18.65 2.16 -14.23
CA VAL A 68 18.28 1.30 -15.35
C VAL A 68 17.14 0.36 -14.91
N LEU A 69 15.93 0.64 -15.38
CA LEU A 69 14.81 -0.27 -15.16
C LEU A 69 15.09 -1.62 -15.87
N PRO A 70 15.04 -2.74 -15.15
CA PRO A 70 15.27 -4.05 -15.74
C PRO A 70 14.21 -4.39 -16.77
N ASN A 71 14.47 -5.39 -17.64
CA ASN A 71 13.52 -5.85 -18.62
C ASN A 71 12.22 -6.32 -17.95
N PRO A 72 11.07 -5.68 -18.25
CA PRO A 72 9.81 -5.96 -17.57
C PRO A 72 9.35 -7.43 -17.70
N LYS A 73 9.53 -8.03 -18.88
CA LYS A 73 9.18 -9.45 -19.12
C LYS A 73 10.06 -10.38 -18.29
N GLY A 74 11.37 -10.12 -18.24
CA GLY A 74 12.29 -10.91 -17.41
C GLY A 74 11.97 -10.84 -15.92
N VAL A 75 11.61 -9.66 -15.41
CA VAL A 75 11.18 -9.49 -13.99
C VAL A 75 9.90 -10.26 -13.70
N LEU A 76 8.94 -10.26 -14.63
CA LEU A 76 7.68 -10.99 -14.50
C LEU A 76 7.92 -12.51 -14.48
N GLU A 77 8.67 -13.03 -15.44
CA GLU A 77 8.98 -14.47 -15.55
C GLU A 77 9.76 -14.98 -14.34
N ASP A 78 10.77 -14.22 -13.91
CA ASP A 78 11.52 -14.52 -12.70
C ASP A 78 10.63 -14.60 -11.46
N PHE A 79 9.72 -13.66 -11.31
CA PHE A 79 8.77 -13.68 -10.19
C PHE A 79 7.81 -14.88 -10.27
N LEU A 80 7.22 -15.14 -11.45
CA LEU A 80 6.19 -16.18 -11.59
C LEU A 80 6.73 -17.61 -11.47
N HIS A 81 8.02 -17.84 -11.75
CA HIS A 81 8.59 -19.18 -11.84
C HIS A 81 9.77 -19.46 -10.89
N ARG A 82 10.34 -18.44 -10.24
CA ARG A 82 11.52 -18.59 -9.38
C ARG A 82 11.34 -17.98 -8.00
N ARG A 83 11.34 -16.63 -7.89
CA ARG A 83 11.41 -15.96 -6.58
C ARG A 83 10.08 -15.75 -5.89
N GLY A 84 8.95 -15.84 -6.60
CA GLY A 84 7.61 -15.55 -6.06
C GLY A 84 7.00 -16.67 -5.22
N GLU A 85 7.64 -17.84 -5.07
CA GLU A 85 7.07 -18.99 -4.36
C GLU A 85 6.56 -18.67 -2.96
N GLN A 86 7.32 -17.88 -2.21
CA GLN A 86 6.99 -17.52 -0.84
C GLN A 86 6.39 -16.10 -0.70
N TYR A 87 5.94 -15.51 -1.79
CA TYR A 87 5.39 -14.16 -1.83
C TYR A 87 4.38 -13.88 -0.70
N HIS A 88 3.40 -14.76 -0.52
CA HIS A 88 2.34 -14.60 0.47
C HIS A 88 2.83 -14.63 1.92
N LEU A 89 4.00 -15.20 2.18
CA LEU A 89 4.63 -15.27 3.50
C LEU A 89 5.58 -14.09 3.74
N LYS A 90 6.36 -13.72 2.70
CA LYS A 90 7.49 -12.80 2.81
C LYS A 90 7.19 -11.35 2.38
N MET A 91 6.02 -11.06 1.83
CA MET A 91 5.68 -9.73 1.31
C MET A 91 5.52 -8.64 2.40
N SER A 92 5.48 -9.02 3.67
CA SER A 92 5.17 -8.09 4.76
C SER A 92 6.40 -7.48 5.42
N SER A 93 7.49 -8.23 5.57
CA SER A 93 8.73 -7.73 6.17
C SER A 93 9.54 -6.90 5.16
N PRO A 94 10.12 -5.76 5.56
CA PRO A 94 10.96 -4.95 4.68
C PRO A 94 12.29 -5.62 4.33
N LEU A 95 12.74 -6.62 5.14
CA LEU A 95 13.92 -7.43 4.86
C LEU A 95 13.71 -8.38 3.68
N SER A 96 12.57 -9.08 3.66
CA SER A 96 12.32 -10.13 2.67
C SER A 96 11.52 -9.66 1.46
N ALA A 97 10.78 -8.56 1.58
CA ALA A 97 9.92 -8.07 0.51
C ALA A 97 10.69 -7.65 -0.77
N PRO A 98 11.88 -7.03 -0.71
CA PRO A 98 12.63 -6.69 -1.91
C PRO A 98 12.86 -7.89 -2.83
N GLU A 99 13.14 -9.06 -2.26
CA GLU A 99 13.38 -10.30 -3.02
C GLU A 99 12.10 -11.08 -3.31
N ALA A 100 11.12 -11.08 -2.41
CA ALA A 100 9.92 -11.90 -2.54
C ALA A 100 8.76 -11.22 -3.28
N CYS A 101 8.70 -9.89 -3.32
CA CYS A 101 7.67 -9.15 -4.06
C CYS A 101 7.97 -9.09 -5.55
N SER A 102 6.94 -8.93 -6.36
CA SER A 102 7.08 -8.91 -7.83
C SER A 102 7.97 -7.78 -8.37
N ARG A 103 8.05 -6.66 -7.66
CA ARG A 103 8.75 -5.43 -8.09
C ARG A 103 8.24 -4.88 -9.43
N LEU A 104 7.00 -5.22 -9.80
CA LEU A 104 6.36 -4.80 -11.05
C LEU A 104 5.63 -3.46 -10.94
N SER A 105 5.52 -2.88 -9.75
CA SER A 105 4.81 -1.62 -9.55
C SER A 105 5.38 -0.48 -10.39
N VAL A 106 6.69 -0.36 -10.48
CA VAL A 106 7.37 0.64 -11.33
C VAL A 106 7.08 0.40 -12.82
N GLN A 107 7.11 -0.86 -13.25
CA GLN A 107 6.84 -1.23 -14.65
C GLN A 107 5.39 -0.96 -15.06
N LEU A 108 4.46 -1.13 -14.13
CA LEU A 108 3.05 -0.85 -14.33
C LEU A 108 2.77 0.65 -14.33
N ALA A 109 3.32 1.38 -13.35
CA ALA A 109 3.14 2.83 -13.24
C ALA A 109 3.73 3.59 -14.45
N SER A 110 4.87 3.12 -14.97
CA SER A 110 5.51 3.70 -16.17
C SER A 110 4.93 3.21 -17.50
N GLY A 111 3.94 2.31 -17.49
CA GLY A 111 3.34 1.76 -18.71
C GLY A 111 4.23 0.79 -19.51
N ARG A 112 5.41 0.41 -18.99
CA ARG A 112 6.31 -0.55 -19.65
C ARG A 112 5.78 -1.98 -19.70
N LEU A 113 4.81 -2.29 -18.83
CA LEU A 113 4.13 -3.56 -18.77
C LEU A 113 2.63 -3.34 -18.57
N SER A 114 1.81 -3.97 -19.42
CA SER A 114 0.36 -3.84 -19.27
C SER A 114 -0.17 -4.74 -18.15
N MET A 115 -1.18 -4.26 -17.43
CA MET A 115 -1.87 -5.07 -16.41
C MET A 115 -2.44 -6.37 -17.00
N ARG A 116 -2.96 -6.32 -18.24
CA ARG A 116 -3.48 -7.50 -18.93
C ARG A 116 -2.41 -8.56 -19.12
N THR A 117 -1.21 -8.16 -19.54
CA THR A 117 -0.07 -9.09 -19.65
C THR A 117 0.24 -9.76 -18.33
N VAL A 118 0.34 -9.00 -17.25
CA VAL A 118 0.65 -9.54 -15.91
C VAL A 118 -0.44 -10.50 -15.44
N VAL A 119 -1.72 -10.13 -15.60
CA VAL A 119 -2.86 -10.96 -15.19
C VAL A 119 -2.90 -12.27 -15.98
N GLN A 120 -2.77 -12.21 -17.29
CA GLN A 120 -2.80 -13.40 -18.14
C GLN A 120 -1.60 -14.34 -17.91
N SER A 121 -0.40 -13.78 -17.73
CA SER A 121 0.78 -14.57 -17.37
C SER A 121 0.61 -15.22 -15.98
N THR A 122 0.03 -14.50 -15.02
CA THR A 122 -0.28 -15.08 -13.71
C THR A 122 -1.29 -16.22 -13.82
N TRP A 123 -2.33 -16.10 -14.64
CA TRP A 123 -3.30 -17.18 -14.86
C TRP A 123 -2.65 -18.41 -15.50
N ARG A 124 -1.77 -18.21 -16.48
CA ARG A 124 -1.00 -19.33 -17.08
C ARG A 124 -0.15 -20.04 -16.02
N ALA A 125 0.65 -19.29 -15.27
CA ALA A 125 1.46 -19.86 -14.19
C ALA A 125 0.61 -20.59 -13.13
N GLN A 126 -0.59 -20.13 -12.82
CA GLN A 126 -1.53 -20.81 -11.92
C GLN A 126 -2.03 -22.15 -12.53
N GLN A 127 -2.25 -22.24 -13.82
CA GLN A 127 -2.64 -23.51 -14.47
C GLN A 127 -1.46 -24.46 -14.52
N GLU A 128 -0.28 -24.01 -14.90
CA GLU A 128 0.96 -24.80 -14.91
C GLU A 128 1.27 -25.37 -13.52
N ALA A 129 1.19 -24.55 -12.47
CA ALA A 129 1.44 -25.00 -11.11
C ALA A 129 0.49 -26.12 -10.64
N LYS A 130 -0.70 -26.26 -11.23
CA LYS A 130 -1.61 -27.38 -10.92
C LYS A 130 -1.11 -28.73 -11.46
N THR A 131 -0.37 -28.69 -12.56
CA THR A 131 0.17 -29.90 -13.21
C THR A 131 1.48 -30.36 -12.59
N TRP A 132 2.13 -29.54 -11.77
CA TRP A 132 3.41 -29.90 -11.16
C TRP A 132 3.27 -31.02 -10.12
N PRO A 133 4.27 -31.88 -10.00
CA PRO A 133 4.37 -32.87 -8.91
C PRO A 133 4.28 -32.18 -7.54
N VAL A 134 3.75 -32.88 -6.54
CA VAL A 134 3.51 -32.31 -5.19
C VAL A 134 4.78 -31.68 -4.61
N GLY A 135 5.93 -32.31 -4.76
CA GLY A 135 7.23 -31.82 -4.27
C GLY A 135 7.69 -30.51 -4.95
N GLN A 136 7.30 -30.28 -6.20
CA GLN A 136 7.62 -29.07 -6.96
C GLN A 136 6.56 -27.97 -6.76
N ARG A 137 5.30 -28.34 -6.57
CA ARG A 137 4.18 -27.41 -6.39
C ARG A 137 4.29 -26.57 -5.12
N ARG A 138 4.79 -27.15 -4.02
CA ARG A 138 5.05 -26.47 -2.73
C ARG A 138 3.98 -25.41 -2.38
N THR A 139 4.38 -24.14 -2.21
CA THR A 139 3.51 -23.02 -1.84
C THR A 139 3.03 -22.18 -3.03
N TRP A 140 3.43 -22.49 -4.26
CA TRP A 140 3.10 -21.74 -5.48
C TRP A 140 1.60 -21.43 -5.65
N PRO A 141 0.66 -22.37 -5.46
CA PRO A 141 -0.76 -22.06 -5.64
C PRO A 141 -1.24 -20.94 -4.72
N LYS A 142 -0.77 -20.90 -3.46
CA LYS A 142 -1.10 -19.86 -2.49
C LYS A 142 -0.44 -18.52 -2.86
N ALA A 143 0.81 -18.56 -3.27
CA ALA A 143 1.57 -17.38 -3.66
C ALA A 143 0.96 -16.70 -4.89
N LEU A 144 0.69 -17.46 -5.95
CA LEU A 144 0.08 -16.95 -7.18
C LEU A 144 -1.36 -16.45 -6.96
N ALA A 145 -2.15 -17.13 -6.11
CA ALA A 145 -3.49 -16.66 -5.74
C ALA A 145 -3.44 -15.34 -4.96
N ALA A 146 -2.49 -15.21 -4.03
CA ALA A 146 -2.27 -13.97 -3.30
C ALA A 146 -1.85 -12.83 -4.25
N PHE A 147 -0.93 -13.10 -5.18
CA PHE A 147 -0.52 -12.12 -6.18
C PHE A 147 -1.67 -11.70 -7.10
N GLN A 148 -2.42 -12.66 -7.67
CA GLN A 148 -3.62 -12.40 -8.47
C GLN A 148 -4.62 -11.50 -7.73
N SER A 149 -4.82 -11.73 -6.44
CA SER A 149 -5.67 -10.88 -5.61
C SER A 149 -5.15 -9.44 -5.54
N ARG A 150 -3.81 -9.24 -5.50
CA ARG A 150 -3.23 -7.88 -5.49
C ARG A 150 -3.41 -7.16 -6.82
N LEU A 151 -3.28 -7.85 -7.95
CA LEU A 151 -3.56 -7.26 -9.27
C LEU A 151 -5.01 -6.78 -9.38
N HIS A 152 -5.96 -7.56 -8.87
CA HIS A 152 -7.36 -7.15 -8.81
C HIS A 152 -7.56 -5.93 -7.89
N TRP A 153 -6.90 -5.91 -6.72
CA TRP A 153 -6.97 -4.76 -5.81
C TRP A 153 -6.34 -3.49 -6.41
N HIS A 154 -5.25 -3.62 -7.15
CA HIS A 154 -4.64 -2.51 -7.88
C HIS A 154 -5.67 -1.80 -8.76
N CYS A 155 -6.29 -2.54 -9.69
CA CYS A 155 -7.30 -1.99 -10.58
C CYS A 155 -8.55 -1.47 -9.84
N HIS A 156 -8.90 -2.10 -8.73
CA HIS A 156 -10.00 -1.65 -7.87
C HIS A 156 -9.76 -0.26 -7.29
N PHE A 157 -8.54 0.04 -6.85
CA PHE A 157 -8.22 1.36 -6.31
C PHE A 157 -8.15 2.41 -7.41
N MET A 158 -7.62 2.06 -8.58
CA MET A 158 -7.65 2.93 -9.76
C MET A 158 -9.08 3.29 -10.14
N GLN A 159 -10.00 2.31 -10.21
CA GLN A 159 -11.42 2.57 -10.48
C GLN A 159 -12.08 3.44 -9.40
N LYS A 160 -11.69 3.28 -8.14
CA LYS A 160 -12.21 4.09 -7.05
C LYS A 160 -11.84 5.56 -7.22
N PHE A 161 -10.60 5.82 -7.57
CA PHE A 161 -10.11 7.17 -7.83
C PHE A 161 -10.74 7.78 -9.08
N GLU A 162 -10.90 7.01 -10.17
CA GLU A 162 -11.62 7.44 -11.37
C GLU A 162 -13.07 7.84 -11.05
N SER A 163 -13.74 7.10 -10.18
CA SER A 163 -15.12 7.38 -9.80
C SER A 163 -15.27 8.60 -8.87
N GLU A 164 -14.17 9.00 -8.20
CA GLU A 164 -14.15 10.11 -7.24
C GLU A 164 -12.75 10.74 -7.19
N PRO A 165 -12.33 11.53 -8.21
CA PRO A 165 -11.01 12.17 -8.26
C PRO A 165 -10.74 13.13 -7.09
N GLU A 166 -11.79 13.71 -6.51
CA GLU A 166 -11.72 14.61 -5.35
C GLU A 166 -11.03 13.97 -4.12
N LEU A 167 -10.83 12.64 -4.12
CA LEU A 167 -10.08 11.94 -3.08
C LEU A 167 -8.63 12.40 -2.95
N GLU A 168 -8.08 13.05 -3.94
CA GLU A 168 -6.77 13.70 -3.88
C GLU A 168 -6.77 14.94 -2.95
N HIS A 169 -7.90 15.65 -2.91
CA HIS A 169 -7.98 16.97 -2.29
C HIS A 169 -8.84 17.01 -1.03
N ARG A 170 -9.73 16.03 -0.84
CA ARG A 170 -10.75 16.06 0.21
C ARG A 170 -10.88 14.73 0.92
N ASN A 171 -11.33 14.78 2.19
CA ASN A 171 -11.66 13.55 2.92
C ASN A 171 -12.79 12.79 2.21
N MET A 172 -12.67 11.48 2.08
CA MET A 172 -13.72 10.61 1.53
C MET A 172 -14.99 10.69 2.37
N ALA A 173 -14.87 10.63 3.71
CA ALA A 173 -15.93 10.92 4.65
C ALA A 173 -15.85 12.39 5.05
N ARG A 174 -16.79 13.21 4.56
CA ARG A 174 -16.80 14.67 4.80
C ARG A 174 -16.97 15.03 6.27
N SER A 175 -17.55 14.15 7.06
CA SER A 175 -17.63 14.28 8.52
C SER A 175 -16.28 14.30 9.23
N CYS A 176 -15.19 13.97 8.53
CA CYS A 176 -13.82 14.10 9.03
C CYS A 176 -13.19 15.47 8.71
N ASP A 177 -13.87 16.34 7.96
CA ASP A 177 -13.38 17.70 7.65
C ASP A 177 -13.29 18.50 8.95
N GLY A 178 -12.21 19.27 9.13
CA GLY A 178 -11.93 20.04 10.34
C GLY A 178 -11.32 19.24 11.50
N LEU A 179 -11.17 17.91 11.36
CA LEU A 179 -10.68 17.08 12.46
C LEU A 179 -9.19 17.33 12.80
N ARG A 180 -8.35 17.65 11.80
CA ARG A 180 -6.88 17.76 11.93
C ARG A 180 -6.26 18.90 11.13
N GLU A 181 -7.05 19.69 10.44
CA GLU A 181 -6.57 20.69 9.51
C GLU A 181 -5.95 21.91 10.22
N ASN A 182 -6.40 22.22 11.45
CA ASN A 182 -6.06 23.46 12.14
C ASN A 182 -4.78 23.39 12.99
N ASP A 183 -4.30 22.18 13.34
CA ASP A 183 -3.17 21.96 14.28
C ASP A 183 -2.06 21.13 13.62
N PHE A 184 -1.42 21.67 12.58
CA PHE A 184 -0.34 20.96 11.92
C PHE A 184 1.00 21.16 12.64
N ALA A 185 1.50 20.09 13.26
CA ALA A 185 2.76 20.08 14.00
C ALA A 185 3.97 19.97 13.04
N GLU A 186 4.51 21.09 12.57
CA GLU A 186 5.60 21.14 11.60
C GLU A 186 6.85 20.36 12.04
N ALA A 187 7.29 20.52 13.29
CA ALA A 187 8.45 19.82 13.81
C ALA A 187 8.29 18.29 13.76
N LYS A 188 7.10 17.78 14.13
CA LYS A 188 6.79 16.35 14.04
C LYS A 188 6.77 15.84 12.60
N PHE A 189 6.24 16.66 11.69
CA PHE A 189 6.23 16.33 10.26
C PHE A 189 7.64 16.25 9.70
N GLN A 190 8.52 17.21 10.01
CA GLN A 190 9.91 17.19 9.54
C GLN A 190 10.70 16.01 10.12
N ALA A 191 10.53 15.70 11.40
CA ALA A 191 11.15 14.52 12.02
C ALA A 191 10.71 13.22 11.32
N TRP A 192 9.43 13.10 10.98
CA TRP A 192 8.92 11.96 10.23
C TRP A 192 9.44 11.92 8.80
N CYS A 193 9.48 13.05 8.09
CA CYS A 193 10.00 13.13 6.72
C CYS A 193 11.46 12.70 6.59
N THR A 194 12.25 12.91 7.64
CA THR A 194 13.70 12.63 7.64
C THR A 194 14.07 11.35 8.36
N GLY A 195 13.09 10.64 8.96
CA GLY A 195 13.35 9.42 9.74
C GLY A 195 14.12 9.68 11.02
N HIS A 196 13.63 10.64 11.82
CA HIS A 196 14.17 11.03 13.13
C HIS A 196 13.05 11.17 14.18
N THR A 197 12.15 10.18 14.21
CA THR A 197 10.97 10.20 15.11
C THR A 197 11.27 9.64 16.51
N GLY A 198 12.44 9.01 16.69
CA GLY A 198 12.77 8.26 17.89
C GLY A 198 12.14 6.87 17.95
N TYR A 199 11.46 6.44 16.87
CA TYR A 199 10.97 5.07 16.68
C TYR A 199 11.82 4.37 15.61
N PRO A 200 12.80 3.52 15.98
CA PRO A 200 13.82 3.03 15.05
C PRO A 200 13.24 2.33 13.80
N PHE A 201 12.15 1.58 13.95
CA PHE A 201 11.55 0.90 12.80
C PHE A 201 10.80 1.83 11.85
N ILE A 202 10.17 2.90 12.37
CA ILE A 202 9.57 3.97 11.55
C ILE A 202 10.68 4.70 10.80
N ASP A 203 11.74 5.07 11.50
CA ASP A 203 12.88 5.82 10.94
C ASP A 203 13.63 4.99 9.90
N ALA A 204 13.87 3.70 10.18
CA ALA A 204 14.46 2.76 9.22
C ALA A 204 13.63 2.65 7.94
N CYS A 205 12.29 2.55 8.06
CA CYS A 205 11.39 2.49 6.91
C CYS A 205 11.43 3.77 6.09
N MET A 206 11.46 4.94 6.72
CA MET A 206 11.53 6.21 6.01
C MET A 206 12.90 6.40 5.33
N ARG A 207 14.00 6.13 6.03
CA ARG A 207 15.35 6.23 5.46
C ARG A 207 15.55 5.25 4.31
N PHE A 208 15.05 4.02 4.43
CA PHE A 208 15.03 3.06 3.34
C PHE A 208 14.25 3.58 2.12
N LEU A 209 13.05 4.14 2.36
CA LEU A 209 12.25 4.71 1.28
C LEU A 209 12.94 5.89 0.59
N ILE A 210 13.60 6.76 1.35
CA ILE A 210 14.37 7.89 0.81
C ILE A 210 15.53 7.40 -0.08
N ALA A 211 16.20 6.33 0.32
CA ALA A 211 17.34 5.78 -0.42
C ALA A 211 16.91 4.99 -1.67
N GLU A 212 15.86 4.16 -1.55
CA GLU A 212 15.49 3.16 -2.57
C GLU A 212 14.31 3.59 -3.45
N GLY A 213 13.59 4.64 -3.07
CA GLY A 213 12.38 5.08 -3.77
C GLY A 213 11.23 4.08 -3.75
N TRP A 214 11.36 2.98 -3.02
CA TRP A 214 10.37 1.90 -2.92
C TRP A 214 10.38 1.28 -1.52
N ILE A 215 9.19 0.92 -1.06
CA ILE A 215 9.03 0.09 0.14
C ILE A 215 7.76 -0.76 0.00
N ASN A 216 7.70 -1.92 0.66
CA ASN A 216 6.55 -2.80 0.60
C ASN A 216 5.29 -2.19 1.24
N PHE A 217 4.13 -2.69 0.80
CA PHE A 217 2.83 -2.10 1.13
C PHE A 217 2.56 -1.98 2.65
N ARG A 218 2.93 -2.99 3.44
CA ARG A 218 2.71 -2.95 4.89
C ARG A 218 3.44 -1.76 5.55
N MET A 219 4.67 -1.49 5.11
CA MET A 219 5.46 -0.37 5.65
C MET A 219 4.92 0.98 5.17
N ARG A 220 4.45 1.09 3.92
CA ARG A 220 3.71 2.29 3.45
C ARG A 220 2.51 2.59 4.34
N ALA A 221 1.73 1.56 4.64
CA ALA A 221 0.56 1.67 5.51
C ALA A 221 0.92 2.09 6.94
N MET A 222 2.01 1.54 7.48
CA MET A 222 2.51 1.89 8.81
C MET A 222 3.03 3.33 8.87
N LEU A 223 3.84 3.76 7.90
CA LEU A 223 4.34 5.14 7.84
C LEU A 223 3.19 6.15 7.82
N MET A 224 2.17 5.91 6.99
CA MET A 224 1.02 6.79 6.91
C MET A 224 0.15 6.73 8.18
N SER A 225 -0.03 5.54 8.76
CA SER A 225 -0.74 5.37 10.04
C SER A 225 -0.06 6.13 11.17
N PHE A 226 1.27 6.06 11.26
CA PHE A 226 2.05 6.77 12.27
C PHE A 226 1.89 8.29 12.12
N ALA A 227 2.06 8.83 10.91
CA ALA A 227 1.84 10.24 10.65
C ALA A 227 0.42 10.70 11.04
N ALA A 228 -0.59 9.91 10.68
CA ALA A 228 -1.98 10.31 10.85
C ALA A 228 -2.54 10.10 12.27
N TYR A 229 -2.10 9.07 12.99
CA TYR A 229 -2.66 8.75 14.31
C TYR A 229 -1.72 9.08 15.46
N ASP A 230 -0.43 8.74 15.31
CA ASP A 230 0.54 8.99 16.38
C ASP A 230 0.96 10.45 16.40
N LEU A 231 1.26 11.03 15.24
CA LEU A 231 1.63 12.44 15.13
C LEU A 231 0.42 13.38 14.98
N TRP A 232 -0.78 12.83 14.78
CA TRP A 232 -2.02 13.56 14.54
C TRP A 232 -1.97 14.56 13.38
N LEU A 233 -1.19 14.25 12.33
CA LEU A 233 -1.06 15.10 11.15
C LEU A 233 -2.22 14.92 10.19
N HIS A 234 -2.68 16.01 9.56
CA HIS A 234 -3.57 15.92 8.41
C HIS A 234 -2.88 15.18 7.27
N TRP A 235 -3.60 14.30 6.59
CA TRP A 235 -3.03 13.32 5.67
C TRP A 235 -2.38 13.89 4.40
N GLN A 236 -2.82 15.07 3.92
CA GLN A 236 -2.39 15.60 2.61
C GLN A 236 -0.89 15.85 2.52
N ARG A 237 -0.30 16.57 3.47
CA ARG A 237 1.15 16.85 3.44
C ARG A 237 1.99 15.57 3.56
N PRO A 238 1.72 14.63 4.48
CA PRO A 238 2.36 13.31 4.47
C PRO A 238 2.16 12.54 3.17
N ALA A 239 0.97 12.60 2.56
CA ALA A 239 0.71 11.98 1.27
C ALA A 239 1.59 12.55 0.15
N HIS A 240 1.67 13.87 0.05
CA HIS A 240 2.50 14.54 -0.95
C HIS A 240 3.99 14.21 -0.77
N HIS A 241 4.48 14.17 0.47
CA HIS A 241 5.86 13.77 0.75
C HIS A 241 6.14 12.34 0.30
N LEU A 242 5.26 11.38 0.63
CA LEU A 242 5.41 10.00 0.19
C LEU A 242 5.30 9.87 -1.34
N ALA A 243 4.40 10.62 -1.99
CA ALA A 243 4.24 10.63 -3.44
C ALA A 243 5.53 11.04 -4.16
N GLN A 244 6.27 12.01 -3.61
CA GLN A 244 7.55 12.47 -4.16
C GLN A 244 8.68 11.44 -3.99
N LEU A 245 8.55 10.53 -3.03
CA LEU A 245 9.56 9.50 -2.76
C LEU A 245 9.31 8.21 -3.56
N PHE A 246 8.05 7.89 -3.91
CA PHE A 246 7.73 6.65 -4.59
C PHE A 246 8.04 6.71 -6.10
N ILE A 247 9.02 5.93 -6.57
CA ILE A 247 9.29 5.74 -8.00
C ILE A 247 8.18 4.98 -8.73
N ASP A 248 7.28 4.35 -8.00
CA ASP A 248 6.10 3.64 -8.48
C ASP A 248 4.79 4.38 -8.10
N PHE A 249 4.86 5.72 -7.99
CA PHE A 249 3.71 6.53 -7.64
C PHE A 249 2.56 6.35 -8.66
N GLU A 250 1.39 6.03 -8.12
CA GLU A 250 0.13 5.98 -8.84
C GLU A 250 -0.98 6.62 -8.01
N PRO A 251 -1.55 7.75 -8.46
CA PRO A 251 -2.51 8.52 -7.64
C PRO A 251 -3.73 7.70 -7.26
N GLY A 252 -4.23 6.86 -8.17
CA GLY A 252 -5.40 6.00 -7.93
C GLY A 252 -5.19 4.94 -6.85
N ILE A 253 -3.94 4.54 -6.58
CA ILE A 253 -3.60 3.66 -5.47
C ILE A 253 -3.27 4.49 -4.23
N HIS A 254 -2.44 5.50 -4.42
CA HIS A 254 -1.85 6.27 -3.33
C HIS A 254 -2.92 6.97 -2.48
N TYR A 255 -3.73 7.85 -3.06
CA TYR A 255 -4.70 8.64 -2.28
C TYR A 255 -5.78 7.81 -1.59
N PRO A 256 -6.43 6.81 -2.25
CA PRO A 256 -7.37 5.95 -1.54
C PRO A 256 -6.74 5.14 -0.40
N GLN A 257 -5.47 4.73 -0.54
CA GLN A 257 -4.75 4.02 0.54
C GLN A 257 -4.38 4.96 1.67
N VAL A 258 -3.87 6.15 1.37
CA VAL A 258 -3.56 7.18 2.37
C VAL A 258 -4.80 7.48 3.20
N GLN A 259 -5.94 7.74 2.58
CA GLN A 259 -7.20 8.00 3.28
C GLN A 259 -7.66 6.81 4.14
N MET A 260 -7.47 5.59 3.64
CA MET A 260 -7.79 4.39 4.41
C MET A 260 -6.91 4.25 5.66
N GLN A 261 -5.62 4.55 5.54
CA GLN A 261 -4.67 4.49 6.67
C GLN A 261 -4.80 5.69 7.62
N SER A 262 -5.37 6.80 7.16
CA SER A 262 -5.62 8.00 7.98
C SER A 262 -6.99 8.01 8.66
N GLY A 263 -7.85 7.01 8.38
CA GLY A 263 -9.17 6.89 9.00
C GLY A 263 -10.26 7.74 8.37
N THR A 264 -9.98 8.48 7.30
CA THR A 264 -10.89 9.45 6.68
C THR A 264 -11.88 8.84 5.69
N THR A 265 -11.94 7.51 5.59
CA THR A 265 -12.90 6.81 4.70
C THR A 265 -14.28 6.61 5.30
N GLY A 266 -14.45 6.75 6.61
CA GLY A 266 -15.72 6.52 7.32
C GLY A 266 -16.19 5.07 7.44
N ILE A 267 -15.77 4.18 6.54
CA ILE A 267 -16.24 2.78 6.45
C ILE A 267 -15.26 1.75 7.00
N ASN A 268 -13.98 2.07 7.05
CA ASN A 268 -12.96 1.14 7.51
C ASN A 268 -12.79 1.17 9.03
N THR A 269 -12.46 0.03 9.63
CA THR A 269 -11.95 0.00 11.02
C THR A 269 -10.63 0.77 11.07
N LEU A 270 -10.44 1.58 12.11
CA LEU A 270 -9.17 2.27 12.34
C LEU A 270 -8.05 1.24 12.51
N ARG A 271 -7.02 1.37 11.70
CA ARG A 271 -5.82 0.51 11.73
C ARG A 271 -4.66 1.31 12.25
N ILE A 272 -4.61 1.49 13.56
CA ILE A 272 -3.48 2.12 14.22
C ILE A 272 -2.41 1.05 14.42
N TYR A 273 -1.32 1.18 13.68
CA TYR A 273 -0.19 0.25 13.80
C TYR A 273 0.64 0.61 15.03
N ASN A 274 0.86 -0.36 15.92
CA ASN A 274 1.81 -0.17 17.00
C ASN A 274 3.23 -0.32 16.44
N PRO A 275 4.07 0.73 16.44
CA PRO A 275 5.37 0.73 15.78
C PRO A 275 6.35 -0.29 16.40
N ILE A 276 6.33 -0.47 17.72
CA ILE A 276 7.17 -1.45 18.42
C ILE A 276 6.76 -2.87 18.04
N LYS A 277 5.43 -3.16 18.09
CA LYS A 277 4.92 -4.46 17.69
C LYS A 277 5.22 -4.77 16.22
N GLN A 278 5.08 -3.80 15.33
CA GLN A 278 5.43 -4.00 13.91
C GLN A 278 6.93 -4.26 13.73
N SER A 279 7.76 -3.58 14.49
CA SER A 279 9.20 -3.82 14.52
C SER A 279 9.51 -5.26 14.89
N MET A 280 9.01 -5.73 16.02
CA MET A 280 9.20 -7.12 16.49
C MET A 280 8.64 -8.17 15.53
N ASP A 281 7.46 -7.91 14.93
CA ASP A 281 6.79 -8.85 14.00
C ASP A 281 7.49 -8.94 12.63
N GLN A 282 8.13 -7.86 12.16
CA GLN A 282 8.62 -7.75 10.78
C GLN A 282 10.16 -7.69 10.66
N ASP A 283 10.83 -7.41 11.75
CA ASP A 283 12.31 -7.35 11.87
C ASP A 283 12.74 -7.88 13.25
N PRO A 284 12.40 -9.11 13.62
CA PRO A 284 12.56 -9.62 14.98
C PRO A 284 14.00 -9.53 15.51
N GLU A 285 14.99 -9.71 14.64
CA GLU A 285 16.42 -9.63 15.01
C GLU A 285 16.97 -8.18 14.94
N GLY A 286 16.18 -7.21 14.46
CA GLY A 286 16.62 -5.82 14.30
C GLY A 286 17.62 -5.59 13.18
N GLU A 287 17.71 -6.50 12.21
CA GLU A 287 18.65 -6.40 11.08
C GLU A 287 18.37 -5.19 10.19
N PHE A 288 17.08 -4.95 9.90
CA PHE A 288 16.67 -3.82 9.11
C PHE A 288 16.93 -2.50 9.83
N ILE A 289 16.64 -2.45 11.13
CA ILE A 289 16.95 -1.26 11.95
C ILE A 289 18.45 -1.00 11.95
N ARG A 290 19.29 -2.01 12.25
CA ARG A 290 20.77 -1.82 12.28
C ARG A 290 21.31 -1.28 10.96
N ARG A 291 20.74 -1.70 9.86
CA ARG A 291 21.18 -1.24 8.53
C ARG A 291 20.81 0.21 8.24
N TRP A 292 19.60 0.64 8.65
CA TRP A 292 19.06 1.95 8.25
C TRP A 292 19.07 3.00 9.36
N VAL A 293 19.30 2.56 10.60
CA VAL A 293 19.51 3.41 11.79
C VAL A 293 20.79 2.94 12.49
N PRO A 294 21.95 3.17 11.88
CA PRO A 294 23.22 2.69 12.40
C PRO A 294 23.54 3.22 13.80
N GLU A 295 22.97 4.35 14.20
CA GLU A 295 23.09 4.91 15.54
C GLU A 295 22.60 3.93 16.62
N CYS A 296 21.58 3.10 16.28
CA CYS A 296 21.02 2.09 17.19
C CYS A 296 21.66 0.70 17.03
N ALA A 297 22.67 0.53 16.18
CA ALA A 297 23.19 -0.80 15.81
C ALA A 297 23.79 -1.58 17.01
N GLY A 298 24.29 -0.90 18.03
CA GLY A 298 24.89 -1.50 19.21
C GLY A 298 23.90 -2.06 20.23
N PHE A 299 22.60 -1.73 20.12
CA PHE A 299 21.59 -2.31 21.01
C PHE A 299 21.38 -3.80 20.72
N ASP A 300 21.12 -4.57 21.78
CA ASP A 300 20.71 -5.96 21.65
C ASP A 300 19.33 -6.12 20.99
N GLN A 301 18.95 -7.35 20.68
CA GLN A 301 17.68 -7.68 20.02
C GLN A 301 16.45 -7.19 20.80
N LEU A 302 16.51 -7.15 22.12
CA LEU A 302 15.39 -6.74 22.96
C LEU A 302 15.22 -5.22 22.93
N ARG A 303 16.33 -4.48 23.02
CA ARG A 303 16.33 -3.02 23.17
C ARG A 303 16.24 -2.28 21.84
N ILE A 304 16.70 -2.86 20.75
CA ILE A 304 16.74 -2.18 19.45
C ILE A 304 15.36 -1.71 18.94
N HIS A 305 14.28 -2.35 19.37
CA HIS A 305 12.90 -2.00 18.99
C HIS A 305 12.34 -0.81 19.78
N ALA A 306 12.90 -0.53 20.96
CA ALA A 306 12.51 0.55 21.85
C ALA A 306 13.70 1.02 22.71
N PRO A 307 14.74 1.61 22.10
CA PRO A 307 16.01 1.90 22.77
C PRO A 307 15.89 2.92 23.91
N TRP A 308 14.87 3.75 23.92
CA TRP A 308 14.58 4.68 25.03
C TRP A 308 14.17 3.96 26.34
N GLN A 309 13.87 2.66 26.29
CA GLN A 309 13.61 1.84 27.47
C GLN A 309 14.88 1.21 28.05
N ALA A 310 16.02 1.37 27.36
CA ALA A 310 17.31 0.91 27.85
C ALA A 310 17.79 1.76 29.02
N THR A 311 18.40 1.12 30.01
CA THR A 311 19.08 1.83 31.11
C THR A 311 20.28 2.62 30.58
N THR A 312 20.74 3.61 31.34
CA THR A 312 21.94 4.39 30.98
C THR A 312 23.14 3.48 30.69
N MET A 313 23.32 2.41 31.49
CA MET A 313 24.42 1.46 31.29
C MET A 313 24.29 0.69 29.96
N GLU A 314 23.08 0.25 29.63
CA GLU A 314 22.80 -0.42 28.34
C GLU A 314 23.01 0.53 27.14
N GLN A 315 22.65 1.81 27.28
CA GLN A 315 22.90 2.83 26.27
C GLN A 315 24.38 3.10 26.06
N VAL A 316 25.16 3.19 27.14
CA VAL A 316 26.62 3.33 27.09
C VAL A 316 27.25 2.09 26.45
N ALA A 317 26.82 0.90 26.83
CA ALA A 317 27.30 -0.36 26.23
C ALA A 317 26.99 -0.47 24.74
N ALA A 318 25.83 0.04 24.31
CA ALA A 318 25.42 0.11 22.91
C ALA A 318 26.12 1.24 22.12
N GLY A 319 26.84 2.14 22.79
CA GLY A 319 27.45 3.32 22.16
C GLY A 319 26.43 4.35 21.65
N CYS A 320 25.20 4.33 22.18
CA CYS A 320 24.12 5.21 21.73
C CYS A 320 23.35 5.75 22.93
N GLN A 321 23.50 7.02 23.22
CA GLN A 321 22.71 7.75 24.22
C GLN A 321 21.48 8.35 23.54
N ILE A 322 20.31 7.98 24.07
CA ILE A 322 19.03 8.50 23.57
C ILE A 322 18.87 9.96 24.01
N GLY A 323 18.46 10.80 23.07
CA GLY A 323 18.41 12.26 23.21
C GLY A 323 19.68 12.97 22.73
N GLU A 324 20.79 12.25 22.53
CA GLU A 324 22.07 12.80 22.04
C GLU A 324 22.46 12.22 20.69
N HIS A 325 22.66 10.89 20.60
CA HIS A 325 23.05 10.19 19.36
C HIS A 325 21.86 9.79 18.50
N TYR A 326 20.75 9.48 19.14
CA TYR A 326 19.49 9.15 18.51
C TYR A 326 18.34 9.82 19.28
N PRO A 327 17.31 10.40 18.60
CA PRO A 327 16.28 11.16 19.30
C PRO A 327 15.42 10.31 20.24
N GLU A 328 14.92 10.97 21.28
CA GLU A 328 13.80 10.41 22.07
C GLU A 328 12.53 10.28 21.21
N PRO A 329 11.61 9.36 21.58
CA PRO A 329 10.31 9.27 20.89
C PRO A 329 9.57 10.60 20.95
N ILE A 330 9.24 11.17 19.78
CA ILE A 330 8.53 12.45 19.68
C ILE A 330 7.07 12.39 20.12
N VAL A 331 6.56 11.19 20.42
CA VAL A 331 5.19 10.95 20.90
C VAL A 331 5.13 9.64 21.69
N ASP A 332 4.27 9.58 22.71
CA ASP A 332 3.88 8.32 23.34
C ASP A 332 2.78 7.63 22.52
N HIS A 333 3.10 6.49 21.92
CA HIS A 333 2.18 5.74 21.05
C HIS A 333 0.86 5.39 21.74
N MET A 334 0.90 4.95 23.01
CA MET A 334 -0.29 4.48 23.70
C MET A 334 -1.29 5.61 23.96
N SER A 335 -0.78 6.76 24.33
CA SER A 335 -1.58 7.98 24.54
C SER A 335 -2.13 8.52 23.22
N ALA A 336 -1.28 8.60 22.18
CA ALA A 336 -1.67 9.03 20.84
C ALA A 336 -2.76 8.12 20.23
N ALA A 337 -2.60 6.81 20.35
CA ALA A 337 -3.59 5.86 19.84
C ALA A 337 -4.93 5.94 20.59
N ARG A 338 -4.93 6.19 21.90
CA ARG A 338 -6.15 6.43 22.69
C ARG A 338 -6.85 7.71 22.24
N PHE A 339 -6.09 8.77 22.12
CA PHE A 339 -6.57 10.07 21.65
C PHE A 339 -7.23 9.94 20.27
N ALA A 340 -6.51 9.36 19.28
CA ALA A 340 -7.02 9.17 17.94
C ALA A 340 -8.33 8.35 17.92
N LYS A 341 -8.40 7.24 18.68
CA LYS A 341 -9.62 6.43 18.79
C LYS A 341 -10.79 7.23 19.35
N ALA A 342 -10.56 8.07 20.37
CA ALA A 342 -11.59 8.90 20.97
C ALA A 342 -12.14 9.93 19.97
N GLN A 343 -11.27 10.63 19.23
CA GLN A 343 -11.64 11.61 18.21
C GLN A 343 -12.51 10.97 17.11
N PHE A 344 -12.06 9.87 16.53
CA PHE A 344 -12.84 9.17 15.49
C PHE A 344 -14.13 8.54 16.03
N ALA A 345 -14.17 8.11 17.28
CA ALA A 345 -15.42 7.64 17.89
C ALA A 345 -16.45 8.78 18.01
N GLY A 346 -15.99 10.00 18.32
CA GLY A 346 -16.81 11.20 18.31
C GLY A 346 -17.44 11.43 16.94
N VAL A 347 -16.62 11.51 15.87
CA VAL A 347 -17.11 11.71 14.49
C VAL A 347 -18.12 10.63 14.08
N ARG A 348 -17.82 9.35 14.34
CA ARG A 348 -18.68 8.22 13.93
C ARG A 348 -20.05 8.18 14.61
N ARG A 349 -20.21 8.82 15.77
CA ARG A 349 -21.49 8.91 16.50
C ARG A 349 -22.39 10.02 15.97
N THR A 350 -21.86 10.98 15.23
CA THR A 350 -22.67 12.06 14.66
C THR A 350 -23.58 11.56 13.54
N ALA A 351 -24.68 12.28 13.30
CA ALA A 351 -25.57 11.99 12.17
C ALA A 351 -24.84 12.11 10.82
N ALA A 352 -23.94 13.11 10.67
CA ALA A 352 -23.10 13.28 9.50
C ALA A 352 -22.17 12.06 9.27
N GLY A 353 -21.49 11.57 10.33
CA GLY A 353 -20.63 10.39 10.24
C GLY A 353 -21.37 9.11 9.85
N GLN A 354 -22.62 8.97 10.29
CA GLN A 354 -23.48 7.82 9.89
C GLN A 354 -23.95 7.93 8.43
N ALA A 355 -24.35 9.13 7.99
CA ALA A 355 -24.73 9.40 6.60
C ALA A 355 -23.56 9.17 5.63
N ASP A 356 -22.37 9.69 5.95
CA ASP A 356 -21.15 9.46 5.17
C ASP A 356 -20.80 7.99 5.03
N LYS A 357 -20.90 7.24 6.15
CA LYS A 357 -20.66 5.79 6.11
C LYS A 357 -21.59 5.08 5.11
N GLN A 358 -22.86 5.45 5.04
CA GLN A 358 -23.80 4.87 4.07
C GLN A 358 -23.43 5.26 2.63
N THR A 359 -23.17 6.53 2.38
CA THR A 359 -22.79 7.03 1.05
C THR A 359 -21.50 6.39 0.53
N VAL A 360 -20.44 6.37 1.36
CA VAL A 360 -19.17 5.75 1.00
C VAL A 360 -19.31 4.22 0.82
N MET A 361 -20.14 3.56 1.62
CA MET A 361 -20.42 2.13 1.46
C MET A 361 -21.12 1.84 0.13
N GLN A 362 -22.07 2.66 -0.29
CA GLN A 362 -22.76 2.52 -1.59
C GLN A 362 -21.79 2.70 -2.76
N ARG A 363 -20.93 3.72 -2.73
CA ARG A 363 -20.00 3.99 -3.83
C ARG A 363 -18.81 3.03 -3.87
N HIS A 364 -18.19 2.78 -2.72
CA HIS A 364 -16.87 2.15 -2.63
C HIS A 364 -16.82 0.85 -1.82
N GLY A 365 -17.93 0.47 -1.19
CA GLY A 365 -18.01 -0.72 -0.36
C GLY A 365 -17.78 -2.02 -1.13
N SER A 366 -17.20 -3.03 -0.46
CA SER A 366 -17.05 -4.37 -1.04
C SER A 366 -18.40 -5.01 -1.29
N ARG A 367 -18.60 -5.60 -2.47
CA ARG A 367 -19.79 -6.38 -2.83
C ARG A 367 -19.66 -7.86 -2.46
N LYS A 368 -18.62 -8.26 -1.74
CA LYS A 368 -18.52 -9.62 -1.20
C LYS A 368 -19.49 -9.78 -0.03
N PRO A 369 -20.27 -10.90 0.04
CA PRO A 369 -21.06 -11.21 1.21
C PRO A 369 -20.19 -11.20 2.46
N SER A 370 -20.66 -10.60 3.55
CA SER A 370 -19.91 -10.63 4.80
C SER A 370 -19.76 -12.09 5.28
N SER A 371 -18.64 -12.41 5.91
CA SER A 371 -18.42 -13.76 6.46
C SER A 371 -19.49 -14.18 7.48
N ARG A 372 -20.23 -13.22 8.03
CA ARG A 372 -21.40 -13.47 8.91
C ARG A 372 -22.62 -13.97 8.13
N GLU A 373 -22.87 -13.48 6.90
CA GLU A 373 -24.01 -13.94 6.08
C GLU A 373 -23.76 -15.34 5.51
N THR A 374 -22.51 -15.70 5.21
CA THR A 374 -22.15 -17.06 4.78
C THR A 374 -22.28 -18.08 5.91
N SER A 375 -22.06 -17.70 7.17
CA SER A 375 -22.25 -18.59 8.32
C SER A 375 -23.73 -18.79 8.66
N SER A 376 -24.59 -17.78 8.48
CA SER A 376 -26.03 -17.88 8.68
C SER A 376 -26.71 -18.74 7.59
N ARG A 377 -26.29 -18.61 6.32
CA ARG A 377 -26.76 -19.48 5.23
C ARG A 377 -26.35 -20.94 5.40
N LYS A 378 -25.15 -21.24 5.93
CA LYS A 378 -24.73 -22.61 6.24
C LYS A 378 -25.51 -23.23 7.42
N ARG A 379 -25.94 -22.44 8.41
CA ARG A 379 -26.78 -22.91 9.53
C ARG A 379 -28.23 -23.10 9.12
N GLY A 380 -28.75 -22.35 8.14
CA GLY A 380 -30.11 -22.51 7.62
C GLY A 380 -30.28 -23.75 6.72
N ALA A 381 -29.20 -24.20 6.05
CA ALA A 381 -29.27 -25.35 5.15
C ALA A 381 -29.22 -26.75 5.86
N GLN A 382 -28.88 -26.77 7.17
CA GLN A 382 -28.79 -28.04 7.94
C GLN A 382 -30.07 -28.40 8.76
N LYS A 383 -31.15 -27.62 8.69
CA LYS A 383 -32.41 -27.97 9.31
C LYS A 383 -33.42 -28.41 8.24
N LYS A 384 -33.29 -29.62 7.72
CA LYS A 384 -34.42 -30.37 7.17
C LYS A 384 -35.03 -31.20 8.30
N PRO A 385 -36.36 -31.21 8.50
CA PRO A 385 -36.99 -32.01 9.55
C PRO A 385 -36.93 -33.48 9.19
N ALA A 386 -36.61 -34.31 10.19
CA ALA A 386 -36.73 -35.75 10.10
C ALA A 386 -38.21 -36.13 9.95
N ALA A 387 -38.54 -36.85 8.90
CA ALA A 387 -39.86 -37.41 8.70
C ALA A 387 -40.13 -38.46 9.78
N SER A 388 -41.19 -38.25 10.54
CA SER A 388 -41.74 -39.24 11.49
C SER A 388 -42.37 -40.39 10.69
N ILE A 389 -41.81 -41.57 10.81
CA ILE A 389 -42.51 -42.83 10.44
C ILE A 389 -43.22 -43.30 11.71
N LYS A 390 -44.54 -43.26 11.68
CA LYS A 390 -45.37 -44.01 12.63
C LYS A 390 -45.43 -45.46 12.17
N LYS A 391 -45.19 -46.35 13.09
CA LYS A 391 -45.94 -47.54 13.35
C LYS A 391 -46.03 -47.74 14.83
#